data_1b844301f704e5a1bd2e76b9ecbc5912
#
_entry.id   1b844301f704e5a1bd2e76b9ecbc5912
#
_cell.length_a   1.000
_cell.length_b   1.000
_cell.length_c   1.000
_cell.angle_alpha   90.00
_cell.angle_beta   90.00
_cell.angle_gamma   90.00
#
_symmetry.space_group_name_H-M   'P 1'
#
loop_
_entity.id
_entity.type
_entity.pdbx_description
1 polymer ?
#
loop_
_entity_poly.entity_id
_entity_poly.type
_entity_poly.pdbx_seq_one_letter_code
_entity_poly.pdbx_strand_id
1 'polypeptide(L)'
;MTTDPAESLEDPETHTHDPRARMGVRDNAVASRYEAIREDQTVGIMIYERRRRRIELIHTVTDPAHRGEGVASVLVRTALAEARAARLSVVVICPFVESWLQRHPEQAAGVVIPD
;
A
#
# COMPACT_ATOMS: atom_id res chain seq x y z
N MET A 1 -25.54 0.34 -3.68
CA MET A 1 -24.95 0.14 -3.74
C MET A 1 -24.36 0.04 -3.68
N THR A 2 -24.71 0.46 -3.74
CA THR A 2 -23.97 0.40 -3.82
C THR A 2 -23.56 0.74 -3.92
N THR A 3 -23.82 1.10 -3.95
CA THR A 3 -23.20 1.47 -4.15
C THR A 3 -22.96 1.99 -4.21
N ASP A 4 -23.26 2.41 -4.14
CA ASP A 4 -22.74 2.91 -4.29
C ASP A 4 -22.57 3.40 -4.52
N PRO A 5 -22.91 3.50 -4.53
CA PRO A 5 -22.47 4.02 -4.79
C PRO A 5 -22.05 4.57 -5.07
N ALA A 6 -22.32 4.82 -5.15
CA ALA A 6 -21.71 5.18 -5.49
C ALA A 6 -21.55 5.37 -5.78
N GLU A 7 -21.86 5.36 -5.79
CA GLU A 7 -21.55 5.28 -6.18
C GLU A 7 -21.35 5.46 -6.70
N SER A 8 -21.82 5.50 -6.97
CA SER A 8 -21.61 5.63 -7.56
C SER A 8 -21.47 6.10 -8.07
N LEU A 9 -21.62 6.64 -8.03
CA LEU A 9 -21.35 7.04 -8.53
C LEU A 9 -21.02 7.62 -9.16
N GLU A 10 -20.74 7.90 -9.43
CA GLU A 10 -20.24 8.29 -10.09
C GLU A 10 -20.10 8.94 -10.93
N ASP A 11 -20.01 9.72 -10.78
CA ASP A 11 -19.88 10.43 -11.76
C ASP A 11 -19.11 10.14 -12.74
N PRO A 12 -19.56 9.86 -13.43
CA PRO A 12 -18.82 9.19 -14.29
C PRO A 12 -18.22 9.93 -15.29
N GLU A 13 -18.88 10.63 -15.79
CA GLU A 13 -18.42 11.29 -16.88
C GLU A 13 -17.20 11.86 -16.66
N THR A 14 -16.96 11.80 -15.65
CA THR A 14 -15.92 12.44 -15.44
C THR A 14 -14.89 11.72 -14.99
N HIS A 15 -14.52 10.85 -15.61
CA HIS A 15 -13.47 10.15 -15.10
C HIS A 15 -12.19 10.59 -15.67
N THR A 16 -11.97 11.84 -15.67
CA THR A 16 -10.61 12.30 -15.74
C THR A 16 -9.97 11.83 -14.46
N HIS A 17 -8.74 11.43 -14.54
CA HIS A 17 -8.03 10.97 -13.38
C HIS A 17 -7.87 12.09 -12.37
N ASP A 18 -8.34 11.88 -11.17
CA ASP A 18 -8.19 12.84 -10.09
C ASP A 18 -7.21 12.24 -9.06
N PRO A 19 -6.04 12.85 -8.89
CA PRO A 19 -5.06 12.32 -7.93
C PRO A 19 -5.57 12.27 -6.50
N ARG A 20 -6.63 13.01 -6.20
CA ARG A 20 -7.21 13.00 -4.85
C ARG A 20 -8.31 11.98 -4.70
N ALA A 21 -8.65 11.25 -5.76
CA ALA A 21 -9.64 10.21 -5.68
C ALA A 21 -9.17 9.16 -4.69
N ARG A 22 -10.13 8.59 -3.96
CA ARG A 22 -9.80 7.64 -2.92
C ARG A 22 -9.03 6.47 -3.48
N MET A 23 -7.99 6.10 -2.77
CA MET A 23 -7.18 4.95 -3.10
C MET A 23 -7.41 3.90 -2.04
N GLY A 24 -7.81 2.70 -2.45
CA GLY A 24 -7.96 1.58 -1.54
C GLY A 24 -6.75 0.67 -1.64
N VAL A 25 -6.60 -0.20 -0.65
CA VAL A 25 -5.56 -1.22 -0.68
C VAL A 25 -6.21 -2.55 -0.38
N ARG A 26 -5.89 -3.53 -1.19
CA ARG A 26 -6.38 -4.89 -1.02
C ARG A 26 -5.18 -5.79 -0.72
N ASP A 27 -5.34 -6.68 0.26
CA ASP A 27 -4.33 -7.69 0.53
C ASP A 27 -4.63 -8.90 -0.32
N ASN A 28 -3.82 -9.14 -1.33
CA ASN A 28 -3.93 -10.33 -2.16
C ASN A 28 -3.00 -11.37 -1.56
N ALA A 29 -3.49 -12.07 -0.54
CA ALA A 29 -2.67 -13.01 0.22
C ALA A 29 -2.20 -14.19 -0.62
N VAL A 30 -2.99 -14.61 -1.60
CA VAL A 30 -2.61 -15.71 -2.48
C VAL A 30 -1.36 -15.35 -3.27
N ALA A 31 -1.27 -14.10 -3.71
CA ALA A 31 -0.11 -13.63 -4.46
C ALA A 31 0.96 -13.00 -3.57
N SER A 32 0.74 -12.96 -2.26
CA SER A 32 1.66 -12.36 -1.29
C SER A 32 1.99 -10.92 -1.63
N ARG A 33 0.94 -10.13 -1.83
CA ARG A 33 1.16 -8.71 -2.10
C ARG A 33 -0.04 -7.88 -1.73
N TYR A 34 0.23 -6.64 -1.33
CA TYR A 34 -0.80 -5.62 -1.23
C TYR A 34 -0.94 -4.96 -2.60
N GLU A 35 -2.15 -4.61 -2.95
CA GLU A 35 -2.45 -3.94 -4.23
C GLU A 35 -3.16 -2.64 -3.93
N ALA A 36 -2.62 -1.55 -4.45
CA ALA A 36 -3.27 -0.25 -4.37
C ALA A 36 -4.22 -0.12 -5.54
N ILE A 37 -5.47 0.20 -5.26
CA ILE A 37 -6.53 0.23 -6.25
C ILE A 37 -7.07 1.65 -6.34
N ARG A 38 -7.15 2.17 -7.54
CA ARG A 38 -7.77 3.46 -7.81
C ARG A 38 -8.61 3.31 -9.07
N GLU A 39 -9.89 3.69 -8.98
CA GLU A 39 -10.80 3.60 -10.13
C GLU A 39 -10.81 2.20 -10.73
N ASP A 40 -10.89 1.21 -9.84
CA ASP A 40 -10.95 -0.20 -10.22
C ASP A 40 -9.69 -0.75 -10.90
N GLN A 41 -8.60 -0.01 -10.85
CA GLN A 41 -7.35 -0.47 -11.44
C GLN A 41 -6.28 -0.59 -10.37
N THR A 42 -5.44 -1.61 -10.51
CA THR A 42 -4.28 -1.75 -9.65
C THR A 42 -3.22 -0.77 -10.13
N VAL A 43 -2.87 0.19 -9.27
CA VAL A 43 -1.92 1.23 -9.63
C VAL A 43 -0.58 1.07 -8.92
N GLY A 44 -0.48 0.11 -8.03
CA GLY A 44 0.80 -0.20 -7.37
C GLY A 44 0.68 -1.47 -6.57
N ILE A 45 1.80 -2.08 -6.27
CA ILE A 45 1.83 -3.29 -5.46
C ILE A 45 3.00 -3.22 -4.48
N MET A 46 2.84 -3.91 -3.37
CA MET A 46 3.94 -4.17 -2.44
C MET A 46 4.02 -5.67 -2.21
N ILE A 47 5.11 -6.25 -2.63
CA ILE A 47 5.36 -7.67 -2.47
C ILE A 47 5.91 -7.92 -1.07
N TYR A 48 5.36 -8.90 -0.40
CA TYR A 48 5.78 -9.23 0.95
C TYR A 48 5.96 -10.74 1.10
N GLU A 49 6.59 -11.13 2.20
CA GLU A 49 6.63 -12.52 2.59
C GLU A 49 6.11 -12.60 4.01
N ARG A 50 5.03 -13.32 4.22
CA ARG A 50 4.41 -13.44 5.53
C ARG A 50 4.94 -14.69 6.20
N ARG A 51 5.52 -14.51 7.37
CA ARG A 51 5.95 -15.59 8.21
C ARG A 51 5.03 -15.64 9.43
N ARG A 52 5.28 -16.59 10.30
CA ARG A 52 4.41 -16.81 11.43
C ARG A 52 4.28 -15.60 12.34
N ARG A 53 5.38 -14.91 12.61
CA ARG A 53 5.37 -13.77 13.53
C ARG A 53 5.94 -12.51 12.91
N ARG A 54 6.16 -12.50 11.62
CA ARG A 54 6.73 -11.33 10.97
C ARG A 54 6.26 -11.23 9.54
N ILE A 55 6.36 -10.05 9.01
CA ILE A 55 6.14 -9.82 7.60
C ILE A 55 7.38 -9.12 7.05
N GLU A 56 7.87 -9.60 5.91
CA GLU A 56 9.01 -9.01 5.24
C GLU A 56 8.50 -8.22 4.06
N LEU A 57 8.81 -6.92 4.02
CA LEU A 57 8.39 -6.04 2.93
C LEU A 57 9.52 -6.01 1.91
N ILE A 58 9.29 -6.60 0.73
CA ILE A 58 10.36 -6.97 -0.18
C ILE A 58 10.52 -5.99 -1.33
N HIS A 59 9.43 -5.58 -1.96
CA HIS A 59 9.54 -4.78 -3.16
C HIS A 59 8.25 -3.98 -3.38
N THR A 60 8.39 -2.74 -3.82
CA THR A 60 7.25 -1.87 -4.06
C THR A 60 7.34 -1.35 -5.48
N VAL A 61 6.25 -1.47 -6.22
CA VAL A 61 6.19 -1.01 -7.61
C VAL A 61 4.98 -0.11 -7.76
N THR A 62 5.16 1.05 -8.39
CA THR A 62 4.06 1.96 -8.72
C THR A 62 3.96 2.04 -10.23
N ASP A 63 2.74 1.97 -10.75
CA ASP A 63 2.49 2.18 -12.17
C ASP A 63 3.06 3.54 -12.54
N PRO A 64 3.91 3.63 -13.57
CA PRO A 64 4.50 4.92 -13.95
C PRO A 64 3.48 6.02 -14.21
N ALA A 65 2.28 5.68 -14.67
CA ALA A 65 1.24 6.68 -14.92
C ALA A 65 0.74 7.31 -13.63
N HIS A 66 1.03 6.71 -12.48
CA HIS A 66 0.53 7.18 -11.19
C HIS A 66 1.64 7.62 -10.25
N ARG A 67 2.83 7.83 -10.76
CA ARG A 67 3.93 8.31 -9.93
C ARG A 67 3.62 9.70 -9.40
N GLY A 68 4.08 9.96 -8.18
CA GLY A 68 3.86 11.27 -7.56
C GLY A 68 2.49 11.40 -6.92
N GLU A 69 1.68 10.35 -6.93
CA GLU A 69 0.33 10.41 -6.37
C GLU A 69 0.21 9.78 -5.00
N GLY A 70 1.32 9.36 -4.41
CA GLY A 70 1.29 8.80 -3.06
C GLY A 70 0.95 7.33 -3.00
N VAL A 71 0.99 6.63 -4.12
CA VAL A 71 0.62 5.20 -4.17
C VAL A 71 1.49 4.37 -3.25
N ALA A 72 2.81 4.54 -3.35
CA ALA A 72 3.72 3.75 -2.53
C ALA A 72 3.56 4.07 -1.05
N SER A 73 3.32 5.34 -0.71
CA SER A 73 3.09 5.72 0.69
C SER A 73 1.85 5.05 1.26
N VAL A 74 0.77 4.97 0.49
CA VAL A 74 -0.44 4.32 0.95
C VAL A 74 -0.18 2.84 1.20
N LEU A 75 0.58 2.19 0.31
CA LEU A 75 0.93 0.79 0.49
C LEU A 75 1.75 0.58 1.76
N VAL A 76 2.76 1.41 1.99
CA VAL A 76 3.59 1.29 3.19
C VAL A 76 2.76 1.51 4.45
N ARG A 77 1.94 2.56 4.47
CA ARG A 77 1.11 2.85 5.66
C ARG A 77 0.15 1.71 5.96
N THR A 78 -0.46 1.15 4.94
CA THR A 78 -1.39 0.03 5.11
C THR A 78 -0.67 -1.20 5.65
N ALA A 79 0.49 -1.53 5.06
CA ALA A 79 1.26 -2.70 5.50
C ALA A 79 1.67 -2.55 6.96
N LEU A 80 2.14 -1.37 7.36
CA LEU A 80 2.54 -1.15 8.74
C LEU A 80 1.35 -1.21 9.70
N ALA A 81 0.22 -0.63 9.31
CA ALA A 81 -0.96 -0.64 10.16
C ALA A 81 -1.48 -2.06 10.38
N GLU A 82 -1.50 -2.85 9.31
CA GLU A 82 -1.98 -4.22 9.41
C GLU A 82 -1.02 -5.10 10.19
N ALA A 83 0.28 -4.86 10.03
CA ALA A 83 1.26 -5.61 10.82
C ALA A 83 1.10 -5.32 12.31
N ARG A 84 0.87 -4.06 12.66
CA ARG A 84 0.64 -3.70 14.07
C ARG A 84 -0.62 -4.35 14.60
N ALA A 85 -1.69 -4.33 13.82
CA ALA A 85 -2.95 -4.94 14.25
C ALA A 85 -2.80 -6.44 14.45
N ALA A 86 -1.99 -7.10 13.63
CA ALA A 86 -1.75 -8.53 13.73
C ALA A 86 -0.58 -8.89 14.64
N ARG A 87 0.06 -7.89 15.24
CA ARG A 87 1.20 -8.08 16.15
C ARG A 87 2.36 -8.79 15.47
N LEU A 88 2.62 -8.42 14.22
CA LEU A 88 3.73 -8.95 13.48
C LEU A 88 4.92 -8.00 13.57
N SER A 89 6.11 -8.56 13.65
CA SER A 89 7.32 -7.77 13.44
C SER A 89 7.41 -7.43 11.96
N VAL A 90 7.92 -6.25 11.65
CA VAL A 90 8.09 -5.84 10.26
C VAL A 90 9.59 -5.84 9.96
N VAL A 91 9.97 -6.58 8.91
CA VAL A 91 11.35 -6.61 8.44
C VAL A 91 11.35 -5.93 7.07
N VAL A 92 12.15 -4.89 6.92
CA VAL A 92 12.17 -4.11 5.70
C VAL A 92 13.35 -4.51 4.84
N ILE A 93 13.05 -5.08 3.69
CA ILE A 93 14.06 -5.44 2.68
C ILE A 93 14.04 -4.40 1.57
N CYS A 94 12.87 -3.85 1.27
CA CYS A 94 12.66 -2.92 0.16
C CYS A 94 13.35 -1.57 0.42
N PRO A 95 14.25 -1.13 -0.47
CA PRO A 95 14.93 0.15 -0.27
C PRO A 95 13.99 1.36 -0.23
N PHE A 96 12.88 1.29 -0.98
CA PHE A 96 11.92 2.39 -0.93
C PHE A 96 11.32 2.52 0.47
N VAL A 97 10.95 1.40 1.09
CA VAL A 97 10.35 1.44 2.43
C VAL A 97 11.35 1.96 3.45
N GLU A 98 12.60 1.54 3.32
CA GLU A 98 13.65 2.04 4.21
C GLU A 98 13.77 3.56 4.11
N SER A 99 13.83 4.08 2.89
CA SER A 99 13.93 5.52 2.65
C SER A 99 12.67 6.24 3.17
N TRP A 100 11.51 5.64 2.97
CA TRP A 100 10.25 6.21 3.44
C TRP A 100 10.24 6.33 4.96
N LEU A 101 10.74 5.31 5.65
CA LEU A 101 10.80 5.34 7.11
C LEU A 101 11.76 6.40 7.63
N GLN A 102 12.82 6.68 6.90
CA GLN A 102 13.73 7.77 7.28
C GLN A 102 13.03 9.12 7.25
N ARG A 103 12.07 9.27 6.35
CA ARG A 103 11.27 10.50 6.26
C ARG A 103 10.06 10.49 7.20
N HIS A 104 9.74 9.34 7.78
CA HIS A 104 8.60 9.19 8.66
C HIS A 104 9.03 8.41 9.91
N PRO A 105 9.95 8.98 10.70
CA PRO A 105 10.52 8.24 11.83
C PRO A 105 9.48 7.82 12.87
N GLU A 106 8.37 8.50 12.94
CA GLU A 106 7.30 8.13 13.86
C GLU A 106 6.70 6.77 13.50
N GLN A 107 6.91 6.30 12.27
CA GLN A 107 6.38 5.02 11.82
C GLN A 107 7.38 3.88 11.99
N ALA A 108 8.58 4.16 12.47
CA ALA A 108 9.64 3.16 12.47
C ALA A 108 9.66 2.27 13.72
N ALA A 109 8.79 2.51 14.69
CA ALA A 109 8.81 1.73 15.93
C ALA A 109 8.51 0.26 15.63
N GLY A 110 9.37 -0.64 16.11
CA GLY A 110 9.18 -2.07 15.91
C GLY A 110 9.59 -2.59 14.55
N VAL A 111 10.20 -1.73 13.71
CA VAL A 111 10.64 -2.14 12.38
C VAL A 111 12.11 -2.51 12.41
N VAL A 112 12.45 -3.61 11.75
CA VAL A 112 13.82 -4.09 11.66
C VAL A 112 14.31 -3.90 10.22
N ILE A 113 15.45 -3.25 10.07
CA ILE A 113 16.07 -3.09 8.76
C ILE A 113 17.37 -3.88 8.81
N PRO A 114 17.46 -5.03 8.14
CA PRO A 114 18.66 -5.84 8.19
C PRO A 114 19.83 -5.15 7.49
N ASP A 115 21.00 -5.45 7.95
CA ASP A 115 22.23 -4.92 7.35
C ASP A 115 22.53 -5.56 6.01
#